data_41d6b60cbc49360f75ade3fa7565d8da
#
_entry.id   41d6b60cbc49360f75ade3fa7565d8da
#
_cell.length_a   1.000
_cell.length_b   1.000
_cell.length_c   1.000
_cell.angle_alpha   90.00
_cell.angle_beta   90.00
_cell.angle_gamma   90.00
#
_symmetry.space_group_name_H-M   'P 1'
#
loop_
_entity.id
_entity.type
_entity.pdbx_description
1 polymer ?
#
loop_
_entity_poly.entity_id
_entity_poly.type
_entity_poly.pdbx_seq_one_letter_code
_entity_poly.pdbx_strand_id
1 'polypeptide(L)'
;MKRTILTGVLVLAAVVPAMAEMKVKSKGEAEAVQALVAAEPQGADAIIAAAEALLSKFADTQFKEVALLAEATAYQQKKDYASAELTNERILEIDPMNPQAAMQLGEVITAHVGENDLDKDERLAKAEKALNRAVANIDNKPSEGMTDEAWAGAKKFTLAQAENDLGLAAMLRKNYVAAAAAFKLAVDNDPQPAYEVRLALSDQKSGKNDEALALCEKLLADPQLHPAIKRIAVSVKAAATLAKAAPAAK
;
A
#
# COMPACT_ATOMS: atom_id res chain seq x y z
N MET A 1 -20.34 5.86 -14.53
CA MET A 1 -18.97 6.34 -14.84
C MET A 1 -17.99 5.43 -14.13
N LYS A 2 -17.14 4.74 -14.89
CA LYS A 2 -16.15 3.78 -14.38
C LYS A 2 -15.04 4.57 -13.65
N ARG A 3 -15.01 4.59 -12.34
CA ARG A 3 -13.80 4.93 -11.61
C ARG A 3 -12.90 3.68 -11.60
N THR A 4 -12.08 3.61 -12.59
CA THR A 4 -10.96 2.70 -12.69
C THR A 4 -10.05 2.98 -11.48
N ILE A 5 -9.68 1.94 -10.77
CA ILE A 5 -8.69 1.95 -9.71
C ILE A 5 -7.39 2.51 -10.31
N LEU A 6 -7.07 3.76 -9.97
CA LEU A 6 -5.92 4.50 -10.49
C LEU A 6 -4.75 4.34 -9.51
N THR A 7 -4.42 3.10 -9.17
CA THR A 7 -3.28 2.80 -8.28
C THR A 7 -1.94 2.71 -9.03
N GLY A 8 -1.96 2.71 -10.36
CA GLY A 8 -0.72 2.53 -11.15
C GLY A 8 -0.10 3.80 -11.75
N VAL A 9 -0.79 4.95 -11.73
CA VAL A 9 -0.36 6.13 -12.52
C VAL A 9 0.42 7.16 -11.68
N LEU A 10 0.38 7.09 -10.35
CA LEU A 10 1.03 8.08 -9.49
C LEU A 10 2.54 7.86 -9.31
N VAL A 11 3.06 6.66 -9.63
CA VAL A 11 4.44 6.28 -9.33
C VAL A 11 5.45 6.98 -10.24
N LEU A 12 5.17 7.07 -11.55
CA LEU A 12 6.12 7.71 -12.48
C LEU A 12 6.02 9.24 -12.51
N ALA A 13 4.87 9.82 -12.20
CA ALA A 13 4.74 11.28 -12.11
C ALA A 13 5.56 11.90 -10.97
N ALA A 14 5.87 11.13 -9.91
CA ALA A 14 6.74 11.56 -8.81
C ALA A 14 8.23 11.33 -9.12
N VAL A 15 8.56 10.45 -10.06
CA VAL A 15 9.94 10.07 -10.41
C VAL A 15 10.60 11.07 -11.37
N VAL A 16 9.83 11.67 -12.26
CA VAL A 16 10.36 12.62 -13.26
C VAL A 16 11.08 13.84 -12.64
N PRO A 17 10.58 14.49 -11.56
CA PRO A 17 11.33 15.56 -10.92
C PRO A 17 12.65 15.13 -10.28
N ALA A 18 12.68 13.95 -9.65
CA ALA A 18 13.90 13.41 -9.04
C ALA A 18 15.00 13.10 -10.07
N MET A 19 14.62 12.73 -11.30
CA MET A 19 15.57 12.47 -12.38
C MET A 19 16.26 13.75 -12.91
N ALA A 20 15.66 14.94 -12.73
CA ALA A 20 16.20 16.18 -13.28
C ALA A 20 17.53 16.62 -12.61
N GLU A 21 17.77 16.21 -11.35
CA GLU A 21 19.01 16.52 -10.62
C GLU A 21 20.09 15.43 -10.75
N MET A 22 19.72 14.22 -11.23
CA MET A 22 20.63 13.10 -11.37
C MET A 22 21.53 13.27 -12.60
N LYS A 23 22.82 13.07 -12.42
CA LYS A 23 23.81 13.21 -13.50
C LYS A 23 24.11 11.87 -14.16
N VAL A 24 23.89 11.80 -15.45
CA VAL A 24 24.37 10.67 -16.25
C VAL A 24 25.89 10.71 -16.38
N LYS A 25 26.56 9.57 -16.22
CA LYS A 25 28.02 9.46 -16.26
C LYS A 25 28.55 9.25 -17.69
N SER A 26 27.69 8.82 -18.61
CA SER A 26 28.07 8.55 -20.00
C SER A 26 26.88 8.67 -20.95
N LYS A 27 27.19 8.80 -22.26
CA LYS A 27 26.14 8.78 -23.30
C LYS A 27 25.33 7.48 -23.28
N GLY A 28 26.00 6.31 -23.08
CA GLY A 28 25.31 5.03 -23.02
C GLY A 28 24.37 4.91 -21.82
N GLU A 29 24.72 5.50 -20.68
CA GLU A 29 23.83 5.58 -19.51
C GLU A 29 22.63 6.48 -19.80
N ALA A 30 22.85 7.64 -20.43
CA ALA A 30 21.75 8.51 -20.85
C ALA A 30 20.75 7.80 -21.78
N GLU A 31 21.26 7.05 -22.76
CA GLU A 31 20.45 6.26 -23.69
C GLU A 31 19.65 5.18 -22.93
N ALA A 32 20.25 4.50 -21.95
CA ALA A 32 19.57 3.48 -21.15
C ALA A 32 18.49 4.08 -20.24
N VAL A 33 18.74 5.25 -19.63
CA VAL A 33 17.73 5.98 -18.84
C VAL A 33 16.57 6.45 -19.73
N GLN A 34 16.87 6.98 -20.93
CA GLN A 34 15.83 7.35 -21.89
C GLN A 34 15.00 6.15 -22.34
N ALA A 35 15.64 4.98 -22.53
CA ALA A 35 14.94 3.74 -22.86
C ALA A 35 13.97 3.31 -21.75
N LEU A 36 14.34 3.46 -20.47
CA LEU A 36 13.47 3.18 -19.34
C LEU A 36 12.23 4.10 -19.35
N VAL A 37 12.41 5.39 -19.56
CA VAL A 37 11.29 6.34 -19.67
C VAL A 37 10.40 6.02 -20.88
N ALA A 38 11.00 5.69 -22.02
CA ALA A 38 10.26 5.34 -23.24
C ALA A 38 9.53 3.98 -23.16
N ALA A 39 9.87 3.14 -22.18
CA ALA A 39 9.23 1.85 -21.96
C ALA A 39 7.86 1.96 -21.29
N GLU A 40 7.56 3.07 -20.57
CA GLU A 40 6.30 3.26 -19.84
C GLU A 40 5.05 3.03 -20.69
N PRO A 41 4.87 3.67 -21.86
CA PRO A 41 3.69 3.44 -22.69
C PRO A 41 3.66 2.06 -23.37
N GLN A 42 4.75 1.31 -23.31
CA GLN A 42 4.87 -0.02 -23.91
C GLN A 42 4.41 -1.14 -22.95
N GLY A 43 4.28 -0.83 -21.66
CA GLY A 43 3.77 -1.75 -20.65
C GLY A 43 4.83 -2.42 -19.79
N ALA A 44 4.38 -3.23 -18.85
CA ALA A 44 5.19 -3.77 -17.76
C ALA A 44 6.42 -4.58 -18.23
N ASP A 45 6.29 -5.40 -19.25
CA ASP A 45 7.44 -6.19 -19.77
C ASP A 45 8.55 -5.30 -20.33
N ALA A 46 8.19 -4.21 -21.02
CA ALA A 46 9.15 -3.28 -21.54
C ALA A 46 9.87 -2.49 -20.41
N ILE A 47 9.13 -2.12 -19.36
CA ILE A 47 9.70 -1.43 -18.18
C ILE A 47 10.71 -2.35 -17.49
N ILE A 48 10.36 -3.61 -17.22
CA ILE A 48 11.26 -4.58 -16.60
C ILE A 48 12.53 -4.76 -17.43
N ALA A 49 12.40 -5.02 -18.74
CA ALA A 49 13.54 -5.20 -19.62
C ALA A 49 14.45 -3.98 -19.66
N ALA A 50 13.90 -2.76 -19.69
CA ALA A 50 14.68 -1.53 -19.71
C ALA A 50 15.37 -1.27 -18.36
N ALA A 51 14.70 -1.53 -17.23
CA ALA A 51 15.27 -1.42 -15.89
C ALA A 51 16.44 -2.39 -15.71
N GLU A 52 16.25 -3.68 -16.02
CA GLU A 52 17.30 -4.69 -15.97
C GLU A 52 18.49 -4.34 -16.87
N ALA A 53 18.24 -3.84 -18.09
CA ALA A 53 19.30 -3.41 -19.02
C ALA A 53 20.11 -2.23 -18.46
N LEU A 54 19.47 -1.25 -17.83
CA LEU A 54 20.13 -0.14 -17.15
C LEU A 54 20.99 -0.65 -15.98
N LEU A 55 20.39 -1.46 -15.09
CA LEU A 55 21.05 -1.95 -13.88
C LEU A 55 22.22 -2.92 -14.17
N SER A 56 22.10 -3.74 -15.21
CA SER A 56 23.16 -4.68 -15.59
C SER A 56 24.35 -4.01 -16.23
N LYS A 57 24.12 -2.95 -17.04
CA LYS A 57 25.19 -2.23 -17.74
C LYS A 57 25.87 -1.15 -16.90
N PHE A 58 25.13 -0.56 -15.96
CA PHE A 58 25.56 0.58 -15.15
C PHE A 58 25.29 0.31 -13.67
N ALA A 59 26.00 -0.64 -13.08
CA ALA A 59 25.78 -1.10 -11.69
C ALA A 59 25.91 0.02 -10.63
N ASP A 60 26.69 1.07 -10.93
CA ASP A 60 26.92 2.25 -10.08
C ASP A 60 26.11 3.49 -10.51
N THR A 61 25.05 3.29 -11.31
CA THR A 61 24.16 4.38 -11.75
C THR A 61 23.47 5.06 -10.57
N GLN A 62 23.31 6.39 -10.65
CA GLN A 62 22.49 7.15 -9.72
C GLN A 62 20.98 6.86 -9.89
N PHE A 63 20.57 6.31 -11.03
CA PHE A 63 19.19 5.94 -11.36
C PHE A 63 18.79 4.56 -10.84
N LYS A 64 19.62 3.90 -10.03
CA LYS A 64 19.39 2.53 -9.57
C LYS A 64 18.08 2.39 -8.81
N GLU A 65 17.81 3.28 -7.88
CA GLU A 65 16.58 3.26 -7.09
C GLU A 65 15.34 3.51 -7.94
N VAL A 66 15.42 4.48 -8.85
CA VAL A 66 14.34 4.80 -9.80
C VAL A 66 14.03 3.60 -10.72
N ALA A 67 15.07 2.94 -11.23
CA ALA A 67 14.92 1.76 -12.08
C ALA A 67 14.26 0.60 -11.31
N LEU A 68 14.68 0.35 -10.07
CA LEU A 68 14.09 -0.68 -9.21
C LEU A 68 12.64 -0.35 -8.83
N LEU A 69 12.29 0.91 -8.56
CA LEU A 69 10.90 1.31 -8.29
C LEU A 69 9.99 1.09 -9.51
N ALA A 70 10.48 1.43 -10.71
CA ALA A 70 9.75 1.16 -11.94
C ALA A 70 9.57 -0.35 -12.17
N GLU A 71 10.60 -1.14 -11.93
CA GLU A 71 10.60 -2.60 -12.02
C GLU A 71 9.61 -3.23 -11.03
N ALA A 72 9.64 -2.83 -9.75
CA ALA A 72 8.72 -3.32 -8.72
C ALA A 72 7.25 -3.04 -9.08
N THR A 73 6.97 -1.81 -9.55
CA THR A 73 5.63 -1.43 -10.01
C THR A 73 5.18 -2.25 -11.23
N ALA A 74 6.08 -2.52 -12.16
CA ALA A 74 5.80 -3.34 -13.34
C ALA A 74 5.51 -4.80 -12.96
N TYR A 75 6.23 -5.37 -11.99
CA TYR A 75 5.92 -6.70 -11.46
C TYR A 75 4.54 -6.75 -10.78
N GLN A 76 4.16 -5.72 -10.02
CA GLN A 76 2.80 -5.63 -9.45
C GLN A 76 1.73 -5.61 -10.55
N GLN A 77 1.93 -4.83 -11.62
CA GLN A 77 1.00 -4.79 -12.77
C GLN A 77 0.84 -6.16 -13.43
N LYS A 78 1.91 -6.94 -13.51
CA LYS A 78 1.91 -8.32 -14.01
C LYS A 78 1.34 -9.33 -13.01
N LYS A 79 1.07 -8.92 -11.77
CA LYS A 79 0.70 -9.79 -10.67
C LYS A 79 1.81 -10.80 -10.30
N ASP A 80 3.04 -10.48 -10.61
CA ASP A 80 4.23 -11.20 -10.14
C ASP A 80 4.65 -10.61 -8.78
N TYR A 81 3.92 -11.00 -7.76
CA TYR A 81 4.07 -10.45 -6.42
C TYR A 81 5.37 -10.88 -5.75
N ALA A 82 5.89 -12.07 -6.09
CA ALA A 82 7.17 -12.53 -5.57
C ALA A 82 8.33 -11.66 -6.07
N SER A 83 8.36 -11.35 -7.36
CA SER A 83 9.36 -10.45 -7.93
C SER A 83 9.19 -9.02 -7.43
N ALA A 84 7.94 -8.55 -7.26
CA ALA A 84 7.67 -7.23 -6.67
C ALA A 84 8.18 -7.12 -5.22
N GLU A 85 7.94 -8.15 -4.39
CA GLU A 85 8.45 -8.22 -3.00
C GLU A 85 9.98 -8.13 -2.99
N LEU A 86 10.66 -9.01 -3.74
CA LEU A 86 12.12 -9.05 -3.82
C LEU A 86 12.71 -7.73 -4.30
N THR A 87 12.09 -7.10 -5.32
CA THR A 87 12.59 -5.83 -5.85
C THR A 87 12.45 -4.68 -4.84
N ASN A 88 11.32 -4.61 -4.11
CA ASN A 88 11.17 -3.64 -3.03
C ASN A 88 12.15 -3.86 -1.87
N GLU A 89 12.46 -5.12 -1.53
CA GLU A 89 13.51 -5.41 -0.54
C GLU A 89 14.87 -4.89 -1.00
N ARG A 90 15.24 -5.08 -2.27
CA ARG A 90 16.49 -4.55 -2.84
C ARG A 90 16.56 -3.02 -2.77
N ILE A 91 15.42 -2.32 -2.94
CA ILE A 91 15.38 -0.87 -2.75
C ILE A 91 15.65 -0.52 -1.28
N LEU A 92 14.99 -1.22 -0.34
CA LEU A 92 15.16 -0.97 1.08
C LEU A 92 16.55 -1.39 1.64
N GLU A 93 17.32 -2.21 0.93
CA GLU A 93 18.75 -2.44 1.20
C GLU A 93 19.61 -1.24 0.80
N ILE A 94 19.24 -0.51 -0.26
CA ILE A 94 19.95 0.67 -0.75
C ILE A 94 19.56 1.90 0.06
N ASP A 95 18.27 2.15 0.18
CA ASP A 95 17.66 3.22 0.98
C ASP A 95 16.64 2.62 1.96
N PRO A 96 17.05 2.30 3.20
CA PRO A 96 16.15 1.76 4.22
C PRO A 96 15.00 2.69 4.59
N MET A 97 15.06 3.95 4.17
CA MET A 97 14.08 4.99 4.49
C MET A 97 13.17 5.31 3.32
N ASN A 98 13.31 4.62 2.19
CA ASN A 98 12.47 4.84 1.01
C ASN A 98 10.99 4.56 1.33
N PRO A 99 10.11 5.58 1.38
CA PRO A 99 8.74 5.39 1.80
C PRO A 99 7.91 4.63 0.76
N GLN A 100 8.22 4.80 -0.52
CA GLN A 100 7.49 4.16 -1.60
C GLN A 100 7.74 2.65 -1.64
N ALA A 101 9.01 2.23 -1.53
CA ALA A 101 9.35 0.81 -1.46
C ALA A 101 8.76 0.15 -0.20
N ALA A 102 8.78 0.86 0.93
CA ALA A 102 8.19 0.37 2.17
C ALA A 102 6.66 0.16 2.04
N MET A 103 5.96 1.11 1.43
CA MET A 103 4.52 1.02 1.18
C MET A 103 4.18 -0.10 0.21
N GLN A 104 4.90 -0.20 -0.91
CA GLN A 104 4.68 -1.26 -1.90
C GLN A 104 4.96 -2.66 -1.31
N LEU A 105 6.02 -2.80 -0.51
CA LEU A 105 6.34 -4.05 0.18
C LEU A 105 5.23 -4.46 1.15
N GLY A 106 4.75 -3.51 1.96
CA GLY A 106 3.64 -3.72 2.88
C GLY A 106 2.37 -4.17 2.17
N GLU A 107 1.97 -3.45 1.13
CA GLU A 107 0.79 -3.76 0.32
C GLU A 107 0.89 -5.16 -0.34
N VAL A 108 2.01 -5.46 -0.98
CA VAL A 108 2.21 -6.75 -1.66
C VAL A 108 2.10 -7.91 -0.68
N ILE A 109 2.75 -7.81 0.47
CA ILE A 109 2.72 -8.88 1.47
C ILE A 109 1.32 -9.03 2.06
N THR A 110 0.71 -7.94 2.55
CA THR A 110 -0.60 -8.02 3.23
C THR A 110 -1.73 -8.44 2.32
N ALA A 111 -1.64 -8.14 1.01
CA ALA A 111 -2.64 -8.53 0.02
C ALA A 111 -2.50 -9.99 -0.46
N HIS A 112 -1.31 -10.60 -0.34
CA HIS A 112 -1.03 -11.88 -1.00
C HIS A 112 -0.48 -12.97 -0.09
N VAL A 113 -0.19 -12.67 1.19
CA VAL A 113 0.13 -13.71 2.17
C VAL A 113 -1.12 -14.50 2.53
N GLY A 114 -1.05 -15.83 2.38
CA GLY A 114 -2.14 -16.73 2.70
C GLY A 114 -2.24 -17.06 4.19
N GLU A 115 -3.44 -17.46 4.64
CA GLU A 115 -3.66 -17.85 6.05
C GLU A 115 -2.79 -19.06 6.46
N ASN A 116 -2.49 -19.95 5.52
CA ASN A 116 -1.77 -21.19 5.75
C ASN A 116 -0.31 -21.18 5.22
N ASP A 117 0.19 -20.02 4.80
CA ASP A 117 1.58 -19.92 4.36
C ASP A 117 2.52 -20.18 5.52
N LEU A 118 3.53 -21.03 5.30
CA LEU A 118 4.46 -21.45 6.34
C LEU A 118 5.34 -20.29 6.84
N ASP A 119 5.62 -19.33 5.99
CA ASP A 119 6.41 -18.13 6.24
C ASP A 119 5.56 -16.87 6.57
N LYS A 120 4.24 -17.06 6.78
CA LYS A 120 3.29 -15.96 7.01
C LYS A 120 3.77 -14.97 8.06
N ASP A 121 4.17 -15.47 9.23
CA ASP A 121 4.53 -14.59 10.35
C ASP A 121 5.81 -13.80 10.09
N GLU A 122 6.77 -14.39 9.37
CA GLU A 122 8.00 -13.72 8.94
C GLU A 122 7.70 -12.62 7.93
N ARG A 123 6.91 -12.92 6.91
CA ARG A 123 6.50 -11.94 5.88
C ARG A 123 5.68 -10.80 6.48
N LEU A 124 4.72 -11.10 7.36
CA LEU A 124 3.96 -10.06 8.06
C LEU A 124 4.84 -9.18 8.95
N ALA A 125 5.84 -9.74 9.64
CA ALA A 125 6.79 -8.95 10.42
C ALA A 125 7.65 -8.03 9.52
N LYS A 126 8.01 -8.51 8.33
CA LYS A 126 8.72 -7.72 7.32
C LYS A 126 7.86 -6.54 6.83
N ALA A 127 6.60 -6.81 6.49
CA ALA A 127 5.65 -5.77 6.08
C ALA A 127 5.43 -4.71 7.17
N GLU A 128 5.16 -5.14 8.40
CA GLU A 128 4.98 -4.23 9.53
C GLU A 128 6.20 -3.35 9.79
N LYS A 129 7.41 -3.93 9.70
CA LYS A 129 8.65 -3.17 9.85
C LYS A 129 8.81 -2.10 8.77
N ALA A 130 8.49 -2.44 7.51
CA ALA A 130 8.57 -1.51 6.39
C ALA A 130 7.53 -0.39 6.52
N LEU A 131 6.27 -0.73 6.78
CA LEU A 131 5.17 0.22 6.95
C LEU A 131 5.40 1.18 8.12
N ASN A 132 5.84 0.67 9.28
CA ASN A 132 6.17 1.51 10.43
C ASN A 132 7.32 2.49 10.14
N ARG A 133 8.30 2.10 9.32
CA ARG A 133 9.35 3.01 8.85
C ARG A 133 8.79 4.10 7.94
N ALA A 134 7.91 3.74 6.99
CA ALA A 134 7.25 4.71 6.12
C ALA A 134 6.45 5.74 6.94
N VAL A 135 5.68 5.29 7.92
CA VAL A 135 4.92 6.16 8.84
C VAL A 135 5.85 7.07 9.66
N ALA A 136 6.93 6.53 10.22
CA ALA A 136 7.88 7.31 11.04
C ALA A 136 8.61 8.40 10.24
N ASN A 137 8.74 8.24 8.92
CA ASN A 137 9.43 9.18 8.04
C ASN A 137 8.48 10.05 7.19
N ILE A 138 7.19 9.93 7.42
CA ILE A 138 6.17 10.62 6.64
C ILE A 138 6.29 12.15 6.68
N ASP A 139 6.95 12.71 7.70
CA ASP A 139 7.15 14.15 7.85
C ASP A 139 8.26 14.72 6.96
N ASN A 140 9.06 13.87 6.33
CA ASN A 140 10.12 14.28 5.41
C ASN A 140 9.50 14.77 4.10
N LYS A 141 9.21 16.08 4.03
CA LYS A 141 8.68 16.71 2.81
C LYS A 141 9.73 16.68 1.70
N PRO A 142 9.36 16.28 0.48
CA PRO A 142 10.23 16.43 -0.68
C PRO A 142 10.67 17.90 -0.83
N SER A 143 11.95 18.12 -1.16
CA SER A 143 12.57 19.43 -1.15
C SER A 143 12.00 20.41 -2.18
N GLU A 144 11.34 19.94 -3.25
CA GLU A 144 10.89 20.80 -4.36
C GLU A 144 9.50 20.43 -4.92
N GLY A 145 8.80 21.42 -5.43
CA GLY A 145 7.66 21.27 -6.33
C GLY A 145 6.29 21.01 -5.72
N MET A 146 6.17 20.83 -4.39
CA MET A 146 4.89 20.56 -3.74
C MET A 146 4.50 21.64 -2.74
N THR A 147 3.29 22.21 -2.87
CA THR A 147 2.74 23.16 -1.87
C THR A 147 2.51 22.47 -0.53
N ASP A 148 2.47 23.24 0.56
CA ASP A 148 2.21 22.70 1.90
C ASP A 148 0.85 22.00 2.00
N GLU A 149 -0.17 22.52 1.31
CA GLU A 149 -1.51 21.93 1.26
C GLU A 149 -1.50 20.59 0.51
N ALA A 150 -0.85 20.54 -0.67
CA ALA A 150 -0.72 19.32 -1.44
C ALA A 150 0.08 18.25 -0.68
N TRP A 151 1.15 18.66 0.02
CA TRP A 151 1.92 17.79 0.90
C TRP A 151 1.08 17.23 2.05
N ALA A 152 0.32 18.09 2.75
CA ALA A 152 -0.56 17.66 3.83
C ALA A 152 -1.60 16.63 3.35
N GLY A 153 -2.15 16.81 2.15
CA GLY A 153 -3.06 15.85 1.52
C GLY A 153 -2.38 14.52 1.20
N ALA A 154 -1.20 14.57 0.56
CA ALA A 154 -0.41 13.38 0.23
C ALA A 154 -0.01 12.59 1.48
N LYS A 155 0.42 13.29 2.53
CA LYS A 155 0.76 12.70 3.82
C LYS A 155 -0.41 11.95 4.44
N LYS A 156 -1.62 12.56 4.51
CA LYS A 156 -2.82 11.90 5.03
C LYS A 156 -3.17 10.65 4.24
N PHE A 157 -3.11 10.75 2.93
CA PHE A 157 -3.38 9.60 2.05
C PHE A 157 -2.40 8.45 2.30
N THR A 158 -1.09 8.74 2.38
CA THR A 158 -0.06 7.73 2.64
C THR A 158 -0.22 7.11 4.02
N LEU A 159 -0.53 7.93 5.06
CA LEU A 159 -0.81 7.42 6.40
C LEU A 159 -2.02 6.49 6.39
N ALA A 160 -3.11 6.87 5.72
CA ALA A 160 -4.30 6.04 5.64
C ALA A 160 -4.03 4.68 4.99
N GLN A 161 -3.22 4.65 3.93
CA GLN A 161 -2.82 3.41 3.28
C GLN A 161 -1.93 2.55 4.19
N ALA A 162 -0.89 3.13 4.80
CA ALA A 162 0.00 2.42 5.71
C ALA A 162 -0.76 1.79 6.89
N GLU A 163 -1.63 2.57 7.53
CA GLU A 163 -2.45 2.10 8.65
C GLU A 163 -3.47 1.05 8.22
N ASN A 164 -4.03 1.15 7.01
CA ASN A 164 -4.86 0.09 6.45
C ASN A 164 -4.08 -1.23 6.32
N ASP A 165 -2.86 -1.20 5.80
CA ASP A 165 -2.07 -2.40 5.59
C ASP A 165 -1.54 -2.99 6.91
N LEU A 166 -1.20 -2.15 7.89
CA LEU A 166 -0.95 -2.58 9.28
C LEU A 166 -2.18 -3.25 9.89
N GLY A 167 -3.37 -2.70 9.65
CA GLY A 167 -4.63 -3.30 10.05
C GLY A 167 -4.88 -4.67 9.40
N LEU A 168 -4.57 -4.82 8.12
CA LEU A 168 -4.66 -6.11 7.41
C LEU A 168 -3.67 -7.13 7.97
N ALA A 169 -2.41 -6.74 8.25
CA ALA A 169 -1.41 -7.59 8.88
C ALA A 169 -1.91 -8.09 10.26
N ALA A 170 -2.45 -7.19 11.07
CA ALA A 170 -3.03 -7.53 12.36
C ALA A 170 -4.24 -8.49 12.24
N MET A 171 -5.11 -8.31 11.24
CA MET A 171 -6.23 -9.22 10.95
C MET A 171 -5.74 -10.61 10.58
N LEU A 172 -4.73 -10.72 9.73
CA LEU A 172 -4.13 -12.00 9.33
C LEU A 172 -3.52 -12.76 10.52
N ARG A 173 -3.07 -12.03 11.54
CA ARG A 173 -2.64 -12.58 12.83
C ARG A 173 -3.77 -12.82 13.83
N LYS A 174 -5.01 -12.52 13.45
CA LYS A 174 -6.19 -12.59 14.32
C LYS A 174 -6.11 -11.65 15.55
N ASN A 175 -5.24 -10.63 15.49
CA ASN A 175 -5.17 -9.57 16.50
C ASN A 175 -6.15 -8.46 16.17
N TYR A 176 -7.43 -8.73 16.42
CA TYR A 176 -8.51 -7.84 16.01
C TYR A 176 -8.53 -6.50 16.77
N VAL A 177 -7.98 -6.46 17.97
CA VAL A 177 -7.84 -5.20 18.74
C VAL A 177 -6.84 -4.28 18.06
N ALA A 178 -5.66 -4.79 17.68
CA ALA A 178 -4.67 -4.02 16.94
C ALA A 178 -5.18 -3.64 15.53
N ALA A 179 -5.89 -4.57 14.86
CA ALA A 179 -6.49 -4.29 13.56
C ALA A 179 -7.51 -3.13 13.63
N ALA A 180 -8.40 -3.12 14.64
CA ALA A 180 -9.35 -2.04 14.82
C ALA A 180 -8.66 -0.70 15.09
N ALA A 181 -7.58 -0.68 15.88
CA ALA A 181 -6.81 0.53 16.14
C ALA A 181 -6.19 1.10 14.85
N ALA A 182 -5.56 0.27 14.04
CA ALA A 182 -4.94 0.67 12.77
C ALA A 182 -6.00 1.12 11.76
N PHE A 183 -7.08 0.37 11.54
CA PHE A 183 -8.15 0.81 10.63
C PHE A 183 -8.84 2.09 11.09
N LYS A 184 -8.92 2.34 12.41
CA LYS A 184 -9.42 3.62 12.91
C LYS A 184 -8.53 4.77 12.46
N LEU A 185 -7.21 4.64 12.58
CA LEU A 185 -6.25 5.64 12.09
C LEU A 185 -6.35 5.84 10.57
N ALA A 186 -6.56 4.75 9.80
CA ALA A 186 -6.81 4.84 8.37
C ALA A 186 -8.05 5.67 8.06
N VAL A 187 -9.17 5.41 8.74
CA VAL A 187 -10.44 6.16 8.59
C VAL A 187 -10.29 7.62 9.02
N ASP A 188 -9.57 7.88 10.11
CA ASP A 188 -9.36 9.25 10.61
C ASP A 188 -8.55 10.11 9.62
N ASN A 189 -7.65 9.49 8.84
CA ASN A 189 -6.85 10.17 7.82
C ASN A 189 -7.57 10.27 6.46
N ASP A 190 -8.27 9.20 6.04
CA ASP A 190 -9.02 9.15 4.78
C ASP A 190 -10.26 8.25 4.96
N PRO A 191 -11.48 8.82 5.11
CA PRO A 191 -12.69 8.06 5.43
C PRO A 191 -13.22 7.28 4.21
N GLN A 192 -12.51 6.26 3.79
CA GLN A 192 -12.91 5.37 2.70
C GLN A 192 -13.87 4.28 3.22
N PRO A 193 -14.98 3.96 2.51
CA PRO A 193 -15.89 2.89 2.89
C PRO A 193 -15.21 1.52 3.05
N ALA A 194 -14.11 1.28 2.33
CA ALA A 194 -13.30 0.08 2.45
C ALA A 194 -12.58 -0.02 3.80
N TYR A 195 -12.08 1.10 4.34
CA TYR A 195 -11.45 1.15 5.66
C TYR A 195 -12.50 1.06 6.77
N GLU A 196 -13.62 1.76 6.61
CA GLU A 196 -14.74 1.73 7.57
C GLU A 196 -15.32 0.30 7.75
N VAL A 197 -15.50 -0.46 6.67
CA VAL A 197 -16.01 -1.83 6.78
C VAL A 197 -15.01 -2.79 7.41
N ARG A 198 -13.69 -2.58 7.21
CA ARG A 198 -12.62 -3.35 7.87
C ARG A 198 -12.56 -3.01 9.37
N LEU A 199 -12.71 -1.74 9.73
CA LEU A 199 -12.85 -1.30 11.12
C LEU A 199 -14.05 -1.98 11.77
N ALA A 200 -15.22 -1.91 11.15
CA ALA A 200 -16.43 -2.56 11.67
C ALA A 200 -16.26 -4.07 11.88
N LEU A 201 -15.60 -4.76 10.94
CA LEU A 201 -15.30 -6.18 11.06
C LEU A 201 -14.36 -6.45 12.24
N SER A 202 -13.32 -5.64 12.41
CA SER A 202 -12.35 -5.79 13.50
C SER A 202 -12.96 -5.49 14.86
N ASP A 203 -13.82 -4.47 14.95
CA ASP A 203 -14.59 -4.16 16.16
C ASP A 203 -15.54 -5.31 16.53
N GLN A 204 -16.26 -5.88 15.55
CA GLN A 204 -17.13 -7.05 15.79
C GLN A 204 -16.33 -8.25 16.30
N LYS A 205 -15.16 -8.53 15.68
CA LYS A 205 -14.28 -9.63 16.07
C LYS A 205 -13.60 -9.43 17.43
N SER A 206 -13.38 -8.19 17.85
CA SER A 206 -12.83 -7.84 19.17
C SER A 206 -13.92 -7.66 20.26
N GLY A 207 -15.19 -7.86 19.91
CA GLY A 207 -16.33 -7.77 20.86
C GLY A 207 -16.95 -6.37 20.99
N LYS A 208 -16.48 -5.37 20.27
CA LYS A 208 -17.02 -4.01 20.22
C LYS A 208 -18.22 -3.95 19.28
N ASN A 209 -19.29 -4.66 19.66
CA ASN A 209 -20.43 -4.87 18.78
C ASN A 209 -21.26 -3.60 18.54
N ASP A 210 -21.29 -2.65 19.47
CA ASP A 210 -22.03 -1.39 19.32
C ASP A 210 -21.35 -0.48 18.27
N GLU A 211 -20.03 -0.36 18.32
CA GLU A 211 -19.23 0.39 17.36
C GLU A 211 -19.35 -0.23 15.95
N ALA A 212 -19.28 -1.55 15.87
CA ALA A 212 -19.44 -2.27 14.60
C ALA A 212 -20.83 -2.04 13.99
N LEU A 213 -21.89 -2.06 14.80
CA LEU A 213 -23.27 -1.80 14.35
C LEU A 213 -23.40 -0.37 13.82
N ALA A 214 -22.89 0.63 14.54
CA ALA A 214 -22.96 2.03 14.14
C ALA A 214 -22.28 2.28 12.78
N LEU A 215 -21.08 1.71 12.59
CA LEU A 215 -20.37 1.80 11.30
C LEU A 215 -21.11 1.10 10.16
N CYS A 216 -21.66 -0.10 10.42
CA CYS A 216 -22.42 -0.82 9.42
C CYS A 216 -23.71 -0.07 9.03
N GLU A 217 -24.41 0.56 9.98
CA GLU A 217 -25.60 1.37 9.71
C GLU A 217 -25.27 2.59 8.86
N LYS A 218 -24.20 3.30 9.20
CA LYS A 218 -23.69 4.41 8.39
C LYS A 218 -23.39 3.98 6.96
N LEU A 219 -22.63 2.89 6.78
CA LEU A 219 -22.27 2.38 5.45
C LEU A 219 -23.51 1.95 4.64
N LEU A 220 -24.42 1.23 5.25
CA LEU A 220 -25.62 0.71 4.58
C LEU A 220 -26.66 1.80 4.23
N ALA A 221 -26.56 2.98 4.81
CA ALA A 221 -27.37 4.14 4.47
C ALA A 221 -26.97 4.77 3.11
N ASP A 222 -25.76 4.50 2.61
CA ASP A 222 -25.30 4.99 1.30
C ASP A 222 -25.90 4.12 0.17
N PRO A 223 -26.79 4.66 -0.67
CA PRO A 223 -27.36 3.92 -1.80
C PRO A 223 -26.32 3.61 -2.90
N GLN A 224 -25.18 4.31 -2.93
CA GLN A 224 -24.11 4.13 -3.89
C GLN A 224 -23.00 3.20 -3.37
N LEU A 225 -23.18 2.63 -2.18
CA LEU A 225 -22.17 1.74 -1.58
C LEU A 225 -21.83 0.57 -2.50
N HIS A 226 -20.53 0.35 -2.73
CA HIS A 226 -20.07 -0.73 -3.59
C HIS A 226 -20.60 -2.10 -3.11
N PRO A 227 -21.13 -2.96 -4.02
CA PRO A 227 -21.80 -4.22 -3.63
C PRO A 227 -20.96 -5.16 -2.77
N ALA A 228 -19.64 -5.20 -2.97
CA ALA A 228 -18.74 -6.02 -2.15
C ALA A 228 -18.67 -5.51 -0.70
N ILE A 229 -18.55 -4.20 -0.49
CA ILE A 229 -18.54 -3.58 0.85
C ILE A 229 -19.89 -3.78 1.53
N LYS A 230 -21.00 -3.59 0.79
CA LYS A 230 -22.35 -3.82 1.28
C LYS A 230 -22.54 -5.23 1.81
N ARG A 231 -22.06 -6.25 1.10
CA ARG A 231 -22.14 -7.66 1.56
C ARG A 231 -21.41 -7.87 2.89
N ILE A 232 -20.21 -7.29 3.03
CA ILE A 232 -19.44 -7.39 4.27
C ILE A 232 -20.17 -6.68 5.40
N ALA A 233 -20.63 -5.44 5.18
CA ALA A 233 -21.35 -4.66 6.18
C ALA A 233 -22.63 -5.37 6.68
N VAL A 234 -23.40 -6.00 5.78
CA VAL A 234 -24.59 -6.81 6.16
C VAL A 234 -24.19 -8.00 7.03
N SER A 235 -23.11 -8.71 6.65
CA SER A 235 -22.62 -9.86 7.41
C SER A 235 -22.13 -9.45 8.81
N VAL A 236 -21.35 -8.38 8.90
CA VAL A 236 -20.85 -7.85 10.17
C VAL A 236 -22.00 -7.38 11.06
N LYS A 237 -22.99 -6.66 10.50
CA LYS A 237 -24.18 -6.21 11.24
C LYS A 237 -24.94 -7.39 11.84
N ALA A 238 -25.17 -8.44 11.06
CA ALA A 238 -25.84 -9.64 11.53
C ALA A 238 -25.07 -10.33 12.67
N ALA A 239 -23.76 -10.49 12.51
CA ALA A 239 -22.90 -11.11 13.52
C ALA A 239 -22.86 -10.30 14.83
N ALA A 240 -22.72 -8.99 14.76
CA ALA A 240 -22.74 -8.10 15.93
C ALA A 240 -24.08 -8.12 16.65
N THR A 241 -25.21 -8.14 15.91
CA THR A 241 -26.55 -8.25 16.49
C THR A 241 -26.74 -9.56 17.23
N LEU A 242 -26.32 -10.68 16.67
CA LEU A 242 -26.38 -12.00 17.30
C LEU A 242 -25.50 -12.05 18.57
N ALA A 243 -24.29 -11.49 18.50
CA ALA A 243 -23.40 -11.46 19.67
C ALA A 243 -24.00 -10.66 20.85
N LYS A 244 -24.69 -9.56 20.57
CA LYS A 244 -25.40 -8.78 21.62
C LYS A 244 -26.62 -9.47 22.18
N ALA A 245 -27.32 -10.28 21.38
CA ALA A 245 -28.49 -11.03 21.82
C ALA A 245 -28.13 -12.30 22.62
N ALA A 246 -26.88 -12.78 22.52
CA ALA A 246 -26.42 -13.94 23.25
C ALA A 246 -26.36 -13.63 24.77
N PRO A 247 -26.96 -14.47 25.66
CA PRO A 247 -26.82 -14.27 27.08
C PRO A 247 -25.35 -14.34 27.48
N ALA A 248 -24.91 -13.42 28.36
CA ALA A 248 -23.55 -13.43 28.88
C ALA A 248 -23.25 -14.83 29.45
N ALA A 249 -22.22 -15.49 28.89
CA ALA A 249 -21.78 -16.77 29.44
C ALA A 249 -21.42 -16.57 30.92
N LYS A 250 -22.12 -17.26 31.79
CA LYS A 250 -21.90 -17.21 33.25
C LYS A 250 -20.58 -17.90 33.59
#